data_3897e312555d0e2f210a11e27c81f5c9
#
_entry.id   3897e312555d0e2f210a11e27c81f5c9
#
_cell.length_a   1.000
_cell.length_b   1.000
_cell.length_c   1.000
_cell.angle_alpha   90.00
_cell.angle_beta   90.00
_cell.angle_gamma   90.00
#
_symmetry.space_group_name_H-M   'P 1'
#
loop_
_entity.id
_entity.type
_entity.pdbx_description
1 polymer ?
#
loop_
_entity_poly.entity_id
_entity_poly.type
_entity_poly.pdbx_seq_one_letter_code
_entity_poly.pdbx_strand_id
1 'polypeptide(L)'
;MIARPRSSFFVLGLLATATACAGPSVAQPGSPAAQSGGSLPESGGAESAARESGSALAESVWAGIYSQQQAERGAAHYLETCSSCHSEDLRGNSNAPSLIGSSFMFLWGDRSLGDLFTSIQTLMPTNAPNSLPTQRYLDILAFIMESNEFPPGTSELVADPAFLGRIMITARSGL
;
A
#
# COMPACT_ATOMS: atom_id res chain seq x y z
N MET A 1 25.27 45.70 -11.31
CA MET A 1 24.56 45.90 -12.58
C MET A 1 24.93 44.75 -13.51
N ILE A 2 24.15 43.70 -13.56
CA ILE A 2 24.28 42.64 -14.58
C ILE A 2 22.86 42.21 -14.94
N ALA A 3 22.55 42.30 -16.22
CA ALA A 3 21.23 42.23 -16.84
C ALA A 3 20.69 40.79 -16.88
N ARG A 4 19.37 40.64 -16.70
CA ARG A 4 18.59 39.44 -16.97
C ARG A 4 18.25 39.32 -18.46
N PRO A 5 18.33 38.15 -19.08
CA PRO A 5 17.65 37.90 -20.32
C PRO A 5 16.21 37.43 -20.08
N ARG A 6 15.28 38.10 -20.75
CA ARG A 6 13.91 37.68 -20.98
C ARG A 6 13.89 36.67 -22.12
N SER A 7 13.32 35.51 -21.91
CA SER A 7 13.01 34.57 -23.01
C SER A 7 11.51 34.53 -23.25
N SER A 8 11.17 34.77 -24.47
CA SER A 8 9.84 34.90 -25.06
C SER A 8 9.08 33.58 -25.13
N PHE A 9 7.79 33.72 -24.98
CA PHE A 9 6.74 32.73 -25.21
C PHE A 9 6.68 32.31 -26.70
N PHE A 10 6.52 31.03 -26.94
CA PHE A 10 5.89 30.50 -28.13
C PHE A 10 4.68 29.67 -27.72
N VAL A 11 3.52 30.22 -27.99
CA VAL A 11 2.22 29.53 -27.96
C VAL A 11 2.06 28.90 -29.34
N LEU A 12 1.95 27.59 -29.39
CA LEU A 12 1.50 26.91 -30.60
C LEU A 12 0.29 26.03 -30.22
N GLY A 13 -0.86 26.53 -30.65
CA GLY A 13 -2.11 25.80 -30.56
C GLY A 13 -2.18 24.68 -31.59
N LEU A 14 -2.71 23.53 -31.22
CA LEU A 14 -3.13 22.50 -32.19
C LEU A 14 -4.54 22.02 -31.83
N LEU A 15 -5.40 22.13 -32.86
CA LEU A 15 -6.83 21.82 -32.84
C LEU A 15 -7.07 20.33 -32.63
N ALA A 16 -8.11 20.06 -31.84
CA ALA A 16 -8.74 18.76 -31.67
C ALA A 16 -9.60 18.39 -32.86
N THR A 17 -9.50 17.19 -33.40
CA THR A 17 -10.53 16.56 -34.22
C THR A 17 -11.13 15.37 -33.50
N ALA A 18 -12.39 15.50 -33.14
CA ALA A 18 -13.20 14.43 -32.63
C ALA A 18 -13.65 13.52 -33.79
N THR A 19 -13.39 12.24 -33.68
CA THR A 19 -13.98 11.22 -34.57
C THR A 19 -14.85 10.29 -33.73
N ALA A 20 -16.15 10.40 -33.89
CA ALA A 20 -17.14 9.51 -33.36
C ALA A 20 -17.23 8.25 -34.25
N CYS A 21 -17.04 7.08 -33.69
CA CYS A 21 -17.43 5.81 -34.35
C CYS A 21 -18.58 5.17 -33.56
N ALA A 22 -19.75 5.24 -34.17
CA ALA A 22 -20.92 4.44 -33.81
C ALA A 22 -20.75 3.02 -34.34
N GLY A 23 -20.84 2.02 -33.47
CA GLY A 23 -20.90 0.60 -33.85
C GLY A 23 -22.30 0.03 -33.65
N PRO A 24 -22.79 -0.88 -34.51
CA PRO A 24 -24.18 -1.33 -34.51
C PRO A 24 -24.47 -2.40 -33.48
N SER A 25 -25.67 -2.28 -32.92
CA SER A 25 -26.38 -3.23 -32.09
C SER A 25 -26.74 -4.47 -32.93
N VAL A 26 -26.41 -5.67 -32.42
CA VAL A 26 -26.96 -6.93 -33.00
C VAL A 26 -27.79 -7.65 -31.94
N ALA A 27 -29.03 -7.87 -32.31
CA ALA A 27 -30.08 -8.53 -31.56
C ALA A 27 -29.81 -10.03 -31.38
N GLN A 28 -30.18 -10.55 -30.20
CA GLN A 28 -30.40 -11.99 -29.97
C GLN A 28 -31.73 -12.44 -30.59
N PRO A 29 -31.81 -13.70 -30.99
CA PRO A 29 -32.90 -14.53 -30.47
C PRO A 29 -32.53 -16.00 -30.23
N GLY A 30 -33.18 -16.62 -29.26
CA GLY A 30 -33.61 -18.04 -29.32
C GLY A 30 -32.96 -19.00 -28.36
N SER A 31 -33.63 -19.23 -27.23
CA SER A 31 -33.67 -20.56 -26.60
C SER A 31 -34.54 -21.49 -27.42
N PRO A 32 -34.28 -22.82 -27.40
CA PRO A 32 -35.02 -23.65 -26.46
C PRO A 32 -34.28 -24.87 -25.85
N ALA A 33 -34.71 -25.18 -24.64
CA ALA A 33 -35.02 -26.47 -24.00
C ALA A 33 -34.10 -27.70 -24.06
N ALA A 34 -33.75 -28.11 -22.82
CA ALA A 34 -33.78 -29.47 -22.25
C ALA A 34 -32.95 -30.59 -22.87
N GLN A 35 -32.08 -31.18 -22.06
CA GLN A 35 -32.18 -32.56 -21.55
C GLN A 35 -30.94 -32.94 -20.70
N SER A 36 -31.27 -33.26 -19.49
CA SER A 36 -30.91 -34.43 -18.67
C SER A 36 -29.49 -35.02 -18.68
N GLY A 37 -28.93 -35.08 -17.49
CA GLY A 37 -28.30 -36.30 -16.98
C GLY A 37 -26.78 -36.36 -17.06
N GLY A 38 -26.12 -36.25 -15.93
CA GLY A 38 -24.71 -36.58 -15.79
C GLY A 38 -24.19 -36.19 -14.41
N SER A 39 -24.27 -37.14 -13.49
CA SER A 39 -23.71 -37.00 -12.14
C SER A 39 -22.19 -36.88 -12.12
N LEU A 40 -21.66 -35.86 -11.34
CA LEU A 40 -20.50 -35.82 -10.49
C LEU A 40 -19.12 -36.29 -11.02
N PRO A 41 -17.98 -35.65 -10.61
CA PRO A 41 -17.63 -35.59 -9.20
C PRO A 41 -17.24 -34.16 -8.70
N GLU A 42 -17.55 -33.95 -7.43
CA GLU A 42 -17.03 -32.92 -6.57
C GLU A 42 -15.50 -32.93 -6.53
N SER A 43 -14.91 -31.83 -6.95
CA SER A 43 -13.51 -31.48 -6.61
C SER A 43 -13.39 -29.97 -6.41
N GLY A 44 -14.29 -29.40 -5.59
CA GLY A 44 -14.33 -27.96 -5.26
C GLY A 44 -13.88 -27.61 -3.83
N GLY A 45 -13.37 -28.58 -3.05
CA GLY A 45 -13.10 -28.37 -1.62
C GLY A 45 -11.67 -27.93 -1.24
N ALA A 46 -10.69 -28.06 -2.13
CA ALA A 46 -9.29 -27.84 -1.74
C ALA A 46 -8.77 -26.40 -1.96
N GLU A 47 -9.32 -25.67 -2.91
CA GLU A 47 -8.86 -24.28 -3.17
C GLU A 47 -9.46 -23.25 -2.23
N SER A 48 -10.66 -23.49 -1.70
CA SER A 48 -11.27 -22.58 -0.73
C SER A 48 -10.58 -22.63 0.63
N ALA A 49 -10.17 -23.82 1.07
CA ALA A 49 -9.47 -24.01 2.34
C ALA A 49 -8.05 -23.38 2.36
N ALA A 50 -7.37 -23.35 1.20
CA ALA A 50 -6.05 -22.73 1.08
C ALA A 50 -6.10 -21.19 1.13
N ARG A 51 -7.20 -20.59 0.67
CA ARG A 51 -7.40 -19.12 0.75
C ARG A 51 -7.81 -18.66 2.14
N GLU A 52 -8.59 -19.45 2.87
CA GLU A 52 -8.97 -19.14 4.26
C GLU A 52 -7.80 -19.33 5.23
N SER A 53 -6.90 -20.29 5.01
CA SER A 53 -5.68 -20.48 5.83
C SER A 53 -4.69 -19.32 5.69
N GLY A 54 -4.57 -18.68 4.51
CA GLY A 54 -3.70 -17.52 4.31
C GLY A 54 -4.20 -16.25 5.00
N SER A 55 -5.51 -16.10 5.18
CA SER A 55 -6.12 -14.93 5.82
C SER A 55 -6.12 -15.02 7.36
N ALA A 56 -6.02 -16.20 7.94
CA ALA A 56 -6.06 -16.41 9.39
C ALA A 56 -4.68 -16.30 10.07
N LEU A 57 -3.58 -16.31 9.30
CA LEU A 57 -2.22 -16.37 9.85
C LEU A 57 -1.54 -15.01 10.01
N ALA A 58 -2.11 -13.92 9.49
CA ALA A 58 -1.52 -12.58 9.58
C ALA A 58 -2.08 -11.80 10.77
N GLU A 59 -1.90 -12.32 11.97
CA GLU A 59 -2.25 -11.61 13.22
C GLU A 59 -1.07 -10.83 13.81
N SER A 60 0.11 -10.91 13.18
CA SER A 60 1.32 -10.26 13.67
C SER A 60 2.18 -9.75 12.52
N VAL A 61 2.89 -8.65 12.75
CA VAL A 61 3.91 -8.12 11.83
C VAL A 61 5.03 -9.13 11.51
N TRP A 62 5.18 -10.19 12.31
CA TRP A 62 6.15 -11.27 12.09
C TRP A 62 5.72 -12.27 11.01
N ALA A 63 4.49 -12.18 10.50
CA ALA A 63 3.96 -13.10 9.49
C ALA A 63 4.37 -12.80 8.05
N GLY A 64 5.25 -11.82 7.81
CA GLY A 64 5.65 -11.44 6.45
C GLY A 64 4.53 -10.74 5.69
N ILE A 65 4.11 -9.59 6.19
CA ILE A 65 2.92 -8.86 5.77
C ILE A 65 3.13 -7.90 4.60
N TYR A 66 4.34 -7.69 4.14
CA TYR A 66 4.73 -6.81 3.03
C TYR A 66 5.75 -7.50 2.13
N SER A 67 5.89 -7.08 0.88
CA SER A 67 6.95 -7.60 0.00
C SER A 67 8.22 -6.76 0.09
N GLN A 68 9.37 -7.41 -0.22
CA GLN A 68 10.66 -6.71 -0.28
C GLN A 68 10.63 -5.54 -1.28
N GLN A 69 10.04 -5.75 -2.46
CA GLN A 69 9.91 -4.69 -3.47
C GLN A 69 9.09 -3.51 -2.98
N GLN A 70 8.07 -3.77 -2.15
CA GLN A 70 7.27 -2.70 -1.55
C GLN A 70 8.10 -1.86 -0.59
N ALA A 71 8.91 -2.47 0.26
CA ALA A 71 9.80 -1.77 1.17
C ALA A 71 10.87 -0.94 0.42
N GLU A 72 11.44 -1.48 -0.66
CA GLU A 72 12.40 -0.76 -1.50
C GLU A 72 11.80 0.51 -2.14
N ARG A 73 10.57 0.44 -2.65
CA ARG A 73 9.85 1.64 -3.12
C ARG A 73 9.60 2.61 -1.97
N GLY A 74 9.24 2.07 -0.80
CA GLY A 74 9.00 2.83 0.42
C GLY A 74 10.22 3.61 0.87
N ALA A 75 11.42 3.04 0.78
CA ALA A 75 12.67 3.71 1.10
C ALA A 75 12.88 4.98 0.26
N ALA A 76 12.66 4.90 -1.06
CA ALA A 76 12.74 6.05 -1.94
C ALA A 76 11.72 7.13 -1.57
N HIS A 77 10.47 6.74 -1.33
CA HIS A 77 9.41 7.67 -0.92
C HIS A 77 9.65 8.30 0.45
N TYR A 78 10.22 7.54 1.39
CA TYR A 78 10.61 8.03 2.70
C TYR A 78 11.66 9.13 2.61
N LEU A 79 12.71 8.91 1.82
CA LEU A 79 13.77 9.91 1.60
C LEU A 79 13.23 11.22 1.01
N GLU A 80 12.26 11.13 0.10
CA GLU A 80 11.66 12.32 -0.53
C GLU A 80 10.77 13.13 0.43
N THR A 81 10.04 12.47 1.34
CA THR A 81 8.91 13.11 2.03
C THR A 81 8.99 13.11 3.55
N CYS A 82 9.76 12.20 4.16
CA CYS A 82 9.77 11.97 5.61
C CYS A 82 11.12 12.29 6.26
N SER A 83 12.24 12.07 5.53
CA SER A 83 13.59 12.12 6.06
C SER A 83 13.98 13.50 6.59
N SER A 84 13.42 14.59 6.06
CA SER A 84 13.70 15.95 6.52
C SER A 84 13.33 16.18 7.99
N CYS A 85 12.34 15.47 8.50
CA CYS A 85 11.91 15.53 9.90
C CYS A 85 12.34 14.30 10.69
N HIS A 86 12.21 13.10 10.13
CA HIS A 86 12.49 11.84 10.83
C HIS A 86 13.93 11.34 10.67
N SER A 87 14.79 12.11 9.96
CA SER A 87 16.16 11.76 9.58
C SER A 87 16.25 10.61 8.58
N GLU A 88 17.31 10.53 7.79
CA GLU A 88 17.49 9.48 6.78
C GLU A 88 17.62 8.09 7.42
N ASP A 89 18.15 8.02 8.64
CA ASP A 89 18.33 6.78 9.41
C ASP A 89 17.13 6.42 10.30
N LEU A 90 15.99 7.07 10.14
CA LEU A 90 14.73 6.89 10.90
C LEU A 90 14.86 7.14 12.42
N ARG A 91 16.00 7.65 12.91
CA ARG A 91 16.22 7.88 14.35
C ARG A 91 15.51 9.12 14.88
N GLY A 92 14.95 9.92 13.97
CA GLY A 92 14.28 11.17 14.34
C GLY A 92 15.26 12.24 14.78
N ASN A 93 14.71 13.32 15.30
CA ASN A 93 15.45 14.45 15.85
C ASN A 93 14.56 15.22 16.86
N SER A 94 14.94 16.45 17.22
CA SER A 94 14.13 17.28 18.14
C SER A 94 12.72 17.61 17.62
N ASN A 95 12.44 17.46 16.33
CA ASN A 95 11.16 17.81 15.70
C ASN A 95 10.24 16.59 15.49
N ALA A 96 10.82 15.39 15.36
CA ALA A 96 10.06 14.18 15.05
C ALA A 96 10.65 12.97 15.79
N PRO A 97 9.81 12.05 16.29
CA PRO A 97 10.27 10.88 17.01
C PRO A 97 11.00 9.89 16.09
N SER A 98 11.79 9.01 16.70
CA SER A 98 12.36 7.86 16.01
C SER A 98 11.25 6.92 15.52
N LEU A 99 11.42 6.39 14.32
CA LEU A 99 10.53 5.41 13.69
C LEU A 99 11.07 3.98 13.79
N ILE A 100 12.16 3.77 14.57
CA ILE A 100 12.80 2.46 14.75
C ILE A 100 13.12 2.16 16.21
N GLY A 101 13.31 0.87 16.46
CA GLY A 101 13.83 0.35 17.72
C GLY A 101 12.87 0.54 18.91
N SER A 102 13.45 0.76 20.10
CA SER A 102 12.68 0.86 21.35
C SER A 102 11.70 2.03 21.36
N SER A 103 12.05 3.15 20.74
CA SER A 103 11.13 4.30 20.64
C SER A 103 9.92 3.99 19.78
N PHE A 104 10.11 3.29 18.65
CA PHE A 104 9.02 2.82 17.82
C PHE A 104 8.13 1.84 18.59
N MET A 105 8.72 0.85 19.23
CA MET A 105 7.98 -0.16 20.01
C MET A 105 7.26 0.45 21.23
N PHE A 106 7.81 1.50 21.85
CA PHE A 106 7.12 2.21 22.93
C PHE A 106 5.85 2.91 22.47
N LEU A 107 5.85 3.47 21.26
CA LEU A 107 4.69 4.19 20.70
C LEU A 107 3.67 3.26 20.03
N TRP A 108 4.14 2.19 19.40
CA TRP A 108 3.33 1.37 18.49
C TRP A 108 3.22 -0.09 18.90
N GLY A 109 4.01 -0.57 19.86
CA GLY A 109 3.87 -1.92 20.41
C GLY A 109 2.46 -2.14 20.97
N ASP A 110 1.92 -3.33 20.75
CA ASP A 110 0.58 -3.77 21.13
C ASP A 110 -0.56 -2.96 20.48
N ARG A 111 -0.26 -2.21 19.42
CA ARG A 111 -1.25 -1.54 18.57
C ARG A 111 -1.35 -2.22 17.21
N SER A 112 -2.45 -1.96 16.52
CA SER A 112 -2.61 -2.51 15.17
C SER A 112 -1.77 -1.75 14.13
N LEU A 113 -1.41 -2.45 13.05
CA LEU A 113 -0.79 -1.82 11.88
C LEU A 113 -1.74 -0.80 11.23
N GLY A 114 -3.05 -1.01 11.36
CA GLY A 114 -4.09 -0.08 10.91
C GLY A 114 -4.06 1.25 11.67
N ASP A 115 -3.77 1.23 12.98
CA ASP A 115 -3.62 2.47 13.77
C ASP A 115 -2.40 3.26 13.29
N LEU A 116 -1.27 2.58 13.05
CA LEU A 116 -0.07 3.19 12.53
C LEU A 116 -0.30 3.75 11.11
N PHE A 117 -0.90 2.97 10.21
CA PHE A 117 -1.25 3.40 8.86
C PHE A 117 -2.14 4.65 8.88
N THR A 118 -3.21 4.62 9.67
CA THR A 118 -4.13 5.75 9.83
C THR A 118 -3.41 6.99 10.35
N SER A 119 -2.54 6.83 11.35
CA SER A 119 -1.75 7.94 11.89
C SER A 119 -0.81 8.54 10.85
N ILE A 120 -0.08 7.71 10.10
CA ILE A 120 0.79 8.19 9.03
C ILE A 120 -0.02 8.90 7.95
N GLN A 121 -1.10 8.31 7.47
CA GLN A 121 -1.90 8.89 6.39
C GLN A 121 -2.54 10.22 6.80
N THR A 122 -3.12 10.31 7.99
CA THR A 122 -3.93 11.46 8.40
C THR A 122 -3.11 12.60 9.00
N LEU A 123 -1.90 12.33 9.51
CA LEU A 123 -1.09 13.32 10.20
C LEU A 123 0.20 13.69 9.47
N MET A 124 0.63 12.87 8.49
CA MET A 124 1.91 13.06 7.79
C MET A 124 1.72 13.25 6.27
N PRO A 125 2.63 13.97 5.63
CA PRO A 125 3.62 14.88 6.23
C PRO A 125 2.92 16.02 7.00
N THR A 126 3.48 16.48 8.11
CA THR A 126 2.81 17.48 8.98
C THR A 126 2.50 18.81 8.29
N ASN A 127 3.25 19.17 7.26
CA ASN A 127 3.00 20.37 6.43
C ASN A 127 1.96 20.14 5.32
N ALA A 128 1.59 18.89 5.04
CA ALA A 128 0.59 18.51 4.04
C ALA A 128 -0.03 17.13 4.36
N PRO A 129 -0.82 17.00 5.43
CA PRO A 129 -1.44 15.74 5.82
C PRO A 129 -2.31 15.16 4.71
N ASN A 130 -2.29 13.84 4.56
CA ASN A 130 -3.08 13.10 3.56
C ASN A 130 -2.82 13.53 2.10
N SER A 131 -1.64 14.08 1.79
CA SER A 131 -1.32 14.59 0.45
C SER A 131 -0.73 13.56 -0.50
N LEU A 132 -0.27 12.41 0.01
CA LEU A 132 0.31 11.37 -0.83
C LEU A 132 -0.76 10.38 -1.31
N PRO A 133 -0.56 9.75 -2.47
CA PRO A 133 -1.37 8.60 -2.87
C PRO A 133 -1.33 7.49 -1.82
N THR A 134 -2.42 6.79 -1.59
CA THR A 134 -2.55 5.71 -0.60
C THR A 134 -1.45 4.66 -0.73
N GLN A 135 -1.09 4.26 -1.96
CA GLN A 135 -0.03 3.29 -2.20
C GLN A 135 1.33 3.77 -1.69
N ARG A 136 1.62 5.06 -1.80
CA ARG A 136 2.88 5.63 -1.30
C ARG A 136 2.97 5.56 0.22
N TYR A 137 1.86 5.74 0.94
CA TYR A 137 1.82 5.53 2.39
C TYR A 137 2.04 4.07 2.78
N LEU A 138 1.47 3.11 2.01
CA LEU A 138 1.68 1.68 2.23
C LEU A 138 3.13 1.26 1.97
N ASP A 139 3.74 1.79 0.92
CA ASP A 139 5.14 1.54 0.60
C ASP A 139 6.06 2.08 1.71
N ILE A 140 5.83 3.30 2.19
CA ILE A 140 6.56 3.88 3.33
C ILE A 140 6.36 3.05 4.60
N LEU A 141 5.14 2.57 4.87
CA LEU A 141 4.85 1.69 6.00
C LEU A 141 5.64 0.38 5.91
N ALA A 142 5.72 -0.23 4.72
CA ALA A 142 6.52 -1.43 4.49
C ALA A 142 8.01 -1.18 4.78
N PHE A 143 8.55 -0.04 4.36
CA PHE A 143 9.93 0.34 4.67
C PHE A 143 10.16 0.56 6.18
N ILE A 144 9.21 1.15 6.90
CA ILE A 144 9.30 1.27 8.36
C ILE A 144 9.29 -0.11 9.03
N MET A 145 8.47 -1.06 8.54
CA MET A 145 8.47 -2.43 9.04
C MET A 145 9.81 -3.13 8.80
N GLU A 146 10.37 -3.03 7.60
CA GLU A 146 11.70 -3.55 7.27
C GLU A 146 12.79 -2.95 8.17
N SER A 147 12.76 -1.64 8.38
CA SER A 147 13.72 -0.92 9.21
C SER A 147 13.64 -1.30 10.70
N ASN A 148 12.54 -1.90 11.13
CA ASN A 148 12.35 -2.51 12.44
C ASN A 148 12.59 -4.02 12.46
N GLU A 149 13.22 -4.57 11.40
CA GLU A 149 13.61 -5.99 11.30
C GLU A 149 12.42 -6.97 11.27
N PHE A 150 11.19 -6.50 10.96
CA PHE A 150 10.07 -7.41 10.69
C PHE A 150 10.29 -8.06 9.32
N PRO A 151 10.05 -9.37 9.16
CA PRO A 151 10.38 -10.08 7.94
C PRO A 151 9.46 -9.71 6.78
N PRO A 152 9.98 -9.61 5.54
CA PRO A 152 9.14 -9.51 4.36
C PRO A 152 8.44 -10.86 4.07
N GLY A 153 7.31 -10.77 3.38
CA GLY A 153 6.59 -11.90 2.81
C GLY A 153 6.55 -11.86 1.30
N THR A 154 5.57 -12.54 0.74
CA THR A 154 5.39 -12.66 -0.72
C THR A 154 4.36 -11.70 -1.30
N SER A 155 3.53 -11.10 -0.46
CA SER A 155 2.44 -10.21 -0.85
C SER A 155 2.69 -8.79 -0.39
N GLU A 156 2.17 -7.81 -1.12
CA GLU A 156 2.23 -6.42 -0.72
C GLU A 156 1.13 -6.08 0.30
N LEU A 157 1.42 -5.12 1.18
CA LEU A 157 0.41 -4.47 2.01
C LEU A 157 -0.61 -3.78 1.11
N VAL A 158 -1.88 -3.94 1.44
CA VAL A 158 -3.00 -3.30 0.78
C VAL A 158 -3.79 -2.44 1.78
N ALA A 159 -4.46 -1.40 1.28
CA ALA A 159 -5.26 -0.48 2.11
C ALA A 159 -6.63 -1.10 2.47
N ASP A 160 -6.60 -2.27 3.09
CA ASP A 160 -7.79 -2.92 3.65
C ASP A 160 -7.84 -2.66 5.17
N PRO A 161 -8.78 -1.82 5.66
CA PRO A 161 -8.85 -1.49 7.08
C PRO A 161 -9.10 -2.72 7.97
N ALA A 162 -9.88 -3.71 7.48
CA ALA A 162 -10.15 -4.93 8.24
C ALA A 162 -8.92 -5.82 8.34
N PHE A 163 -8.10 -5.88 7.28
CA PHE A 163 -6.83 -6.61 7.27
C PHE A 163 -5.81 -5.90 8.17
N LEU A 164 -5.54 -4.62 7.93
CA LEU A 164 -4.56 -3.85 8.70
C LEU A 164 -4.90 -3.77 10.19
N GLY A 165 -6.19 -3.70 10.53
CA GLY A 165 -6.68 -3.64 11.93
C GLY A 165 -6.47 -4.93 12.72
N ARG A 166 -6.27 -6.07 12.06
CA ARG A 166 -5.99 -7.36 12.73
C ARG A 166 -4.51 -7.64 12.93
N ILE A 167 -3.62 -6.93 12.22
CA ILE A 167 -2.18 -7.15 12.33
C ILE A 167 -1.65 -6.38 13.53
N MET A 168 -1.13 -7.09 14.51
CA MET A 168 -0.57 -6.48 15.72
C MET A 168 0.93 -6.26 15.61
N ILE A 169 1.38 -5.09 16.02
CA ILE A 169 2.79 -4.75 16.15
C ILE A 169 3.25 -5.28 17.51
N THR A 170 3.95 -6.42 17.51
CA THR A 170 4.39 -7.09 18.74
C THR A 170 5.91 -7.25 18.76
N ALA A 171 6.47 -7.27 19.96
CA ALA A 171 7.85 -7.71 20.15
C ALA A 171 8.00 -9.17 19.70
N ARG A 172 9.21 -9.56 19.30
CA ARG A 172 9.49 -10.95 18.93
C ARG A 172 9.28 -11.84 20.15
N SER A 173 8.34 -12.76 20.06
CA SER A 173 8.09 -13.71 21.14
C SER A 173 9.24 -14.74 21.19
N GLY A 174 10.01 -14.74 22.27
CA GLY A 174 10.95 -15.80 22.61
C GLY A 174 12.35 -15.70 21.99
N LEU A 175 13.23 -15.05 22.67
CA LEU A 175 14.63 -15.42 22.84
C LEU A 175 14.86 -15.72 24.32
#